data_771d007e5ba3b3ad63df8d66add9eab1
#
_entry.id   771d007e5ba3b3ad63df8d66add9eab1
#
_cell.length_a   1.000
_cell.length_b   1.000
_cell.length_c   1.000
_cell.angle_alpha   90.00
_cell.angle_beta   90.00
_cell.angle_gamma   90.00
#
_symmetry.space_group_name_H-M   'P 1'
#
loop_
_entity.id
_entity.type
_entity.pdbx_description
1 polymer ?
#
loop_
_entity_poly.entity_id
_entity_poly.type
_entity_poly.pdbx_seq_one_letter_code
_entity_poly.pdbx_strand_id
1 'polypeptide(L)'
;MCSSDLAMNWRYLGDTIDIHCGGQDLIFPHHENEIAQSECFTGKPFAHYWMHNGYINVDNVKMSKSLGNFFTVRDVAEKYGYEPIRYLLISAQYRSPINYSTDIIEQCIAALNRLYTCRDSLDFELKNAADAEHDGDKAIIDGFNKYREQFISAMDDDLNTADAIASIFELVRDINTNVVGKTPSKALVEGAIAMFDELTGVLGLVYNRKTETLDSDVEALIEARTNARKEKNWAEADRIRDQLKEMGIVLEDTAQGVKWHRE
;
A
#
# COMPACT_ATOMS: atom_id res chain seq x y z
N MET A 1 38.41 5.35 -2.50
CA MET A 1 37.40 4.76 -3.35
C MET A 1 37.46 3.26 -3.20
N CYS A 2 36.39 2.67 -3.03
CA CYS A 2 35.89 1.40 -2.50
C CYS A 2 36.47 0.09 -3.09
N SER A 3 37.78 -0.10 -3.14
CA SER A 3 38.39 -1.39 -3.51
C SER A 3 37.95 -2.55 -2.60
N SER A 4 37.63 -2.25 -1.32
CA SER A 4 37.08 -3.24 -0.38
C SER A 4 35.68 -3.69 -0.77
N ASP A 5 34.83 -2.79 -1.23
CA ASP A 5 33.42 -3.10 -1.60
C ASP A 5 33.41 -3.96 -2.87
N LEU A 6 34.27 -3.64 -3.87
CA LEU A 6 34.40 -4.45 -5.07
C LEU A 6 34.98 -5.84 -4.78
N ALA A 7 35.98 -5.92 -3.84
CA ALA A 7 36.52 -7.20 -3.42
C ALA A 7 35.43 -8.08 -2.70
N MET A 8 34.57 -7.46 -1.90
CA MET A 8 33.44 -8.15 -1.27
C MET A 8 32.41 -8.60 -2.31
N ASN A 9 32.04 -7.74 -3.24
CA ASN A 9 31.14 -8.08 -4.34
C ASN A 9 31.67 -9.29 -5.12
N TRP A 10 32.92 -9.23 -5.57
CA TRP A 10 33.56 -10.33 -6.27
C TRP A 10 33.57 -11.63 -5.45
N ARG A 11 33.91 -11.51 -4.15
CA ARG A 11 34.03 -12.69 -3.27
C ARG A 11 32.70 -13.40 -3.00
N TYR A 12 31.61 -12.63 -2.87
CA TYR A 12 30.32 -13.14 -2.44
C TYR A 12 29.27 -13.26 -3.56
N LEU A 13 29.37 -12.43 -4.59
CA LEU A 13 28.39 -12.36 -5.68
C LEU A 13 28.97 -12.85 -7.02
N GLY A 14 30.28 -13.03 -7.13
CA GLY A 14 30.94 -13.53 -8.35
C GLY A 14 31.54 -12.42 -9.22
N ASP A 15 31.95 -12.81 -10.43
CA ASP A 15 32.64 -11.92 -11.38
C ASP A 15 31.69 -10.87 -11.99
N THR A 16 30.41 -11.21 -12.14
CA THR A 16 29.37 -10.35 -12.67
C THR A 16 28.16 -10.43 -11.75
N ILE A 17 27.61 -9.31 -11.36
CA ILE A 17 26.39 -9.23 -10.54
C ILE A 17 25.17 -9.03 -11.42
N ASP A 18 23.98 -9.46 -10.94
CA ASP A 18 22.76 -9.34 -11.73
C ASP A 18 22.32 -7.89 -11.84
N ILE A 19 22.20 -7.19 -10.72
CA ILE A 19 21.69 -5.81 -10.66
C ILE A 19 22.60 -4.97 -9.77
N HIS A 20 23.05 -3.81 -10.26
CA HIS A 20 23.74 -2.78 -9.48
C HIS A 20 22.90 -1.51 -9.43
N CYS A 21 22.71 -0.98 -8.22
CA CYS A 21 21.82 0.15 -8.00
C CYS A 21 22.53 1.30 -7.28
N GLY A 22 22.06 2.54 -7.53
CA GLY A 22 22.51 3.71 -6.79
C GLY A 22 21.74 4.97 -7.16
N GLY A 23 22.09 6.09 -6.54
CA GLY A 23 21.56 7.38 -6.95
C GLY A 23 22.12 7.84 -8.30
N GLN A 24 21.41 8.68 -9.02
CA GLN A 24 21.89 9.25 -10.29
C GLN A 24 23.22 10.01 -10.16
N ASP A 25 23.55 10.53 -8.97
CA ASP A 25 24.80 11.20 -8.68
C ASP A 25 26.02 10.26 -8.62
N LEU A 26 25.78 8.96 -8.50
CA LEU A 26 26.82 7.95 -8.49
C LEU A 26 27.23 7.49 -9.89
N ILE A 27 26.44 7.79 -10.92
CA ILE A 27 26.75 7.38 -12.31
C ILE A 27 28.19 7.78 -12.65
N PHE A 28 28.53 9.05 -12.41
CA PHE A 28 29.89 9.56 -12.60
C PHE A 28 30.33 10.40 -11.40
N PRO A 29 31.53 10.16 -10.89
CA PRO A 29 32.59 9.21 -11.37
C PRO A 29 32.53 7.82 -10.67
N HIS A 30 31.58 7.56 -9.73
CA HIS A 30 31.66 6.40 -8.84
C HIS A 30 31.45 5.07 -9.59
N HIS A 31 30.32 4.90 -10.24
CA HIS A 31 29.99 3.66 -10.95
C HIS A 31 30.91 3.41 -12.16
N GLU A 32 31.33 4.47 -12.88
CA GLU A 32 32.30 4.33 -13.95
C GLU A 32 33.65 3.79 -13.44
N ASN A 33 34.06 4.21 -12.24
CA ASN A 33 35.28 3.68 -11.63
C ASN A 33 35.12 2.24 -11.12
N GLU A 34 33.93 1.86 -10.65
CA GLU A 34 33.60 0.49 -10.25
C GLU A 34 33.65 -0.45 -11.47
N ILE A 35 33.04 -0.05 -12.58
CA ILE A 35 33.15 -0.75 -13.86
C ILE A 35 34.59 -0.95 -14.26
N ALA A 36 35.33 0.13 -14.35
CA ALA A 36 36.75 0.08 -14.78
C ALA A 36 37.61 -0.85 -13.90
N GLN A 37 37.45 -0.80 -12.58
CA GLN A 37 38.23 -1.63 -11.66
C GLN A 37 37.81 -3.10 -11.74
N SER A 38 36.49 -3.39 -11.75
CA SER A 38 35.98 -4.78 -11.77
C SER A 38 36.27 -5.45 -13.09
N GLU A 39 36.01 -4.78 -14.21
CA GLU A 39 36.20 -5.34 -15.54
C GLU A 39 37.66 -5.53 -15.91
N CYS A 40 38.54 -4.62 -15.47
CA CYS A 40 39.98 -4.81 -15.62
C CYS A 40 40.51 -5.99 -14.82
N PHE A 41 39.89 -6.31 -13.68
CA PHE A 41 40.32 -7.43 -12.83
C PHE A 41 39.76 -8.76 -13.33
N THR A 42 38.43 -8.81 -13.64
CA THR A 42 37.73 -10.05 -13.96
C THR A 42 37.75 -10.39 -15.46
N GLY A 43 37.92 -9.40 -16.33
CA GLY A 43 37.73 -9.53 -17.77
C GLY A 43 36.29 -9.74 -18.22
N LYS A 44 35.31 -9.49 -17.33
CA LYS A 44 33.86 -9.68 -17.54
C LYS A 44 33.10 -8.41 -17.20
N PRO A 45 31.86 -8.21 -17.74
CA PRO A 45 31.00 -7.11 -17.35
C PRO A 45 30.76 -7.10 -15.86
N PHE A 46 30.78 -5.94 -15.21
CA PHE A 46 30.58 -5.80 -13.76
C PHE A 46 29.14 -6.12 -13.36
N ALA A 47 28.14 -5.61 -14.09
CA ALA A 47 26.71 -5.86 -13.82
C ALA A 47 25.93 -6.07 -15.10
N HIS A 48 24.89 -6.92 -15.05
CA HIS A 48 23.97 -7.11 -16.18
C HIS A 48 22.99 -5.95 -16.31
N TYR A 49 22.47 -5.44 -15.17
CA TYR A 49 21.50 -4.37 -15.14
C TYR A 49 21.93 -3.27 -14.19
N TRP A 50 21.61 -2.04 -14.55
CA TRP A 50 21.91 -0.83 -13.79
C TRP A 50 20.61 -0.10 -13.47
N MET A 51 20.40 0.24 -12.18
CA MET A 51 19.24 1.00 -11.75
C MET A 51 19.68 2.27 -11.02
N HIS A 52 19.25 3.43 -11.51
CA HIS A 52 19.60 4.72 -10.91
C HIS A 52 18.34 5.46 -10.47
N ASN A 53 18.18 5.62 -9.15
CA ASN A 53 17.05 6.33 -8.58
C ASN A 53 17.28 7.85 -8.56
N GLY A 54 16.16 8.59 -8.65
CA GLY A 54 16.15 10.04 -8.48
C GLY A 54 16.43 10.48 -7.04
N TYR A 55 16.49 11.79 -6.84
CA TYR A 55 16.73 12.40 -5.54
C TYR A 55 15.44 12.58 -4.76
N ILE A 56 15.58 12.72 -3.43
CA ILE A 56 14.52 13.24 -2.59
C ILE A 56 14.73 14.74 -2.41
N ASN A 57 13.72 15.51 -2.78
CA ASN A 57 13.64 16.93 -2.50
C ASN A 57 12.74 17.13 -1.26
N VAL A 58 12.98 18.22 -0.55
CA VAL A 58 12.15 18.69 0.57
C VAL A 58 11.64 20.07 0.19
N ASP A 59 10.34 20.23 0.09
CA ASP A 59 9.72 21.47 -0.36
C ASP A 59 10.33 22.02 -1.67
N ASN A 60 10.52 21.13 -2.65
CA ASN A 60 11.13 21.38 -3.95
C ASN A 60 12.61 21.79 -3.92
N VAL A 61 13.29 21.65 -2.79
CA VAL A 61 14.73 21.90 -2.66
C VAL A 61 15.44 20.59 -2.39
N LYS A 62 16.58 20.32 -3.06
CA LYS A 62 17.37 19.10 -2.84
C LYS A 62 17.72 18.98 -1.36
N MET A 63 17.39 17.81 -0.78
CA MET A 63 17.70 17.52 0.62
C MET A 63 19.23 17.47 0.83
N SER A 64 19.75 18.24 1.78
CA SER A 64 21.15 18.17 2.16
C SER A 64 21.38 18.61 3.61
N LYS A 65 22.41 18.05 4.24
CA LYS A 65 22.81 18.43 5.60
C LYS A 65 23.23 19.90 5.69
N SER A 66 23.86 20.43 4.65
CA SER A 66 24.34 21.82 4.61
C SER A 66 23.22 22.85 4.53
N LEU A 67 22.05 22.47 4.02
CA LEU A 67 20.87 23.33 3.94
C LEU A 67 19.99 23.23 5.18
N GLY A 68 20.27 22.33 6.12
CA GLY A 68 19.49 22.15 7.33
C GLY A 68 18.08 21.54 7.11
N ASN A 69 17.79 21.08 5.88
CA ASN A 69 16.53 20.43 5.51
C ASN A 69 16.65 18.90 5.49
N PHE A 70 17.63 18.35 6.21
CA PHE A 70 17.86 16.92 6.31
C PHE A 70 17.10 16.33 7.51
N PHE A 71 16.38 15.23 7.26
CA PHE A 71 15.77 14.38 8.27
C PHE A 71 15.93 12.92 7.87
N THR A 72 15.77 12.02 8.82
CA THR A 72 15.86 10.58 8.55
C THR A 72 14.47 9.98 8.30
N VAL A 73 14.45 8.82 7.64
CA VAL A 73 13.21 8.02 7.52
C VAL A 73 12.60 7.72 8.90
N ARG A 74 13.44 7.53 9.92
CA ARG A 74 13.00 7.28 11.31
C ARG A 74 12.23 8.47 11.86
N ASP A 75 12.74 9.68 11.69
CA ASP A 75 12.10 10.91 12.20
C ASP A 75 10.70 11.09 11.58
N VAL A 76 10.56 10.81 10.28
CA VAL A 76 9.26 10.86 9.59
C VAL A 76 8.35 9.72 10.06
N ALA A 77 8.91 8.51 10.24
CA ALA A 77 8.12 7.34 10.64
C ALA A 77 7.62 7.43 12.08
N GLU A 78 8.33 8.12 12.98
CA GLU A 78 7.84 8.38 14.34
C GLU A 78 6.54 9.18 14.34
N LYS A 79 6.34 10.06 13.33
CA LYS A 79 5.14 10.87 13.21
C LYS A 79 4.04 10.22 12.38
N TYR A 80 4.40 9.57 11.26
CA TYR A 80 3.43 9.14 10.25
C TYR A 80 3.39 7.62 10.03
N GLY A 81 4.30 6.86 10.65
CA GLY A 81 4.49 5.43 10.35
C GLY A 81 5.33 5.18 9.09
N TYR A 82 5.73 3.92 8.89
CA TYR A 82 6.58 3.53 7.75
C TYR A 82 5.83 3.36 6.44
N GLU A 83 4.57 2.96 6.48
CA GLU A 83 3.80 2.64 5.28
C GLU A 83 3.49 3.85 4.39
N PRO A 84 3.14 5.03 4.93
CA PRO A 84 3.03 6.25 4.12
C PRO A 84 4.32 6.64 3.41
N ILE A 85 5.49 6.40 4.06
CA ILE A 85 6.79 6.64 3.44
C ILE A 85 7.02 5.66 2.29
N ARG A 86 6.71 4.37 2.51
CA ARG A 86 6.77 3.37 1.45
C ARG A 86 5.88 3.76 0.27
N TYR A 87 4.63 4.14 0.55
CA TYR A 87 3.70 4.59 -0.49
C TYR A 87 4.25 5.79 -1.26
N LEU A 88 4.79 6.80 -0.56
CA LEU A 88 5.42 7.96 -1.19
C LEU A 88 6.54 7.54 -2.16
N LEU A 89 7.44 6.64 -1.73
CA LEU A 89 8.58 6.21 -2.54
C LEU A 89 8.17 5.44 -3.80
N ILE A 90 7.10 4.66 -3.75
CA ILE A 90 6.61 3.86 -4.89
C ILE A 90 5.50 4.56 -5.70
N SER A 91 5.04 5.74 -5.27
CA SER A 91 3.99 6.50 -5.98
C SER A 91 4.50 7.24 -7.22
N ALA A 92 5.82 7.24 -7.44
CA ALA A 92 6.48 7.81 -8.60
C ALA A 92 7.43 6.80 -9.22
N GLN A 93 7.79 6.98 -10.49
CA GLN A 93 8.81 6.19 -11.15
C GLN A 93 10.17 6.43 -10.45
N TYR A 94 10.88 5.37 -10.07
CA TYR A 94 12.08 5.43 -9.23
C TYR A 94 13.19 6.34 -9.77
N ARG A 95 13.26 6.54 -11.09
CA ARG A 95 14.22 7.45 -11.74
C ARG A 95 13.88 8.92 -11.58
N SER A 96 12.64 9.23 -11.22
CA SER A 96 12.19 10.61 -11.05
C SER A 96 12.52 11.13 -9.66
N PRO A 97 12.86 12.42 -9.51
CA PRO A 97 12.96 13.02 -8.19
C PRO A 97 11.63 13.00 -7.45
N ILE A 98 11.66 12.62 -6.18
CA ILE A 98 10.49 12.62 -5.31
C ILE A 98 10.54 13.85 -4.42
N ASN A 99 9.43 14.59 -4.33
CA ASN A 99 9.32 15.70 -3.40
C ASN A 99 8.60 15.26 -2.13
N TYR A 100 9.24 15.46 -0.99
CA TYR A 100 8.62 15.30 0.31
C TYR A 100 8.12 16.64 0.83
N SER A 101 6.88 16.69 1.26
CA SER A 101 6.30 17.75 2.08
C SER A 101 5.25 17.15 3.01
N THR A 102 4.84 17.91 4.03
CA THR A 102 3.75 17.48 4.93
C THR A 102 2.47 17.18 4.15
N ASP A 103 2.12 18.05 3.21
CA ASP A 103 0.90 17.88 2.40
C ASP A 103 0.95 16.60 1.54
N ILE A 104 2.12 16.28 0.98
CA ILE A 104 2.28 15.08 0.15
C ILE A 104 2.19 13.81 1.00
N ILE A 105 2.81 13.76 2.18
CA ILE A 105 2.71 12.58 3.04
C ILE A 105 1.28 12.38 3.56
N GLU A 106 0.54 13.45 3.83
CA GLU A 106 -0.87 13.38 4.20
C GLU A 106 -1.76 12.88 3.05
N GLN A 107 -1.45 13.25 1.80
CA GLN A 107 -2.10 12.65 0.62
C GLN A 107 -1.80 11.16 0.48
N CYS A 108 -0.57 10.72 0.78
CA CYS A 108 -0.21 9.30 0.81
C CYS A 108 -1.01 8.53 1.87
N ILE A 109 -1.18 9.12 3.06
CA ILE A 109 -2.01 8.55 4.13
C ILE A 109 -3.47 8.43 3.68
N ALA A 110 -4.02 9.47 3.06
CA ALA A 110 -5.40 9.43 2.55
C ALA A 110 -5.58 8.36 1.46
N ALA A 111 -4.59 8.18 0.58
CA ALA A 111 -4.60 7.12 -0.42
C ALA A 111 -4.56 5.72 0.21
N LEU A 112 -3.67 5.50 1.18
CA LEU A 112 -3.58 4.25 1.94
C LEU A 112 -4.90 3.95 2.67
N ASN A 113 -5.49 4.94 3.33
CA ASN A 113 -6.77 4.77 4.04
C ASN A 113 -7.88 4.29 3.09
N ARG A 114 -7.88 4.73 1.82
CA ARG A 114 -8.83 4.20 0.83
C ARG A 114 -8.62 2.71 0.54
N LEU A 115 -7.36 2.25 0.51
CA LEU A 115 -7.04 0.83 0.35
C LEU A 115 -7.49 0.02 1.57
N TYR A 116 -7.18 0.50 2.77
CA TYR A 116 -7.64 -0.11 4.03
C TYR A 116 -9.16 -0.18 4.08
N THR A 117 -9.87 0.91 3.80
CA THR A 117 -11.34 0.96 3.79
C THR A 117 -11.95 -0.05 2.82
N CYS A 118 -11.36 -0.23 1.64
CA CYS A 118 -11.80 -1.23 0.68
C CYS A 118 -11.64 -2.64 1.26
N ARG A 119 -10.49 -2.94 1.84
CA ARG A 119 -10.21 -4.26 2.42
C ARG A 119 -11.09 -4.59 3.62
N ASP A 120 -11.32 -3.61 4.51
CA ASP A 120 -12.23 -3.74 5.65
C ASP A 120 -13.69 -3.94 5.18
N SER A 121 -14.07 -3.28 4.08
CA SER A 121 -15.40 -3.48 3.48
C SER A 121 -15.55 -4.91 2.96
N LEU A 122 -14.52 -5.46 2.33
CA LEU A 122 -14.53 -6.85 1.89
C LEU A 122 -14.60 -7.84 3.06
N ASP A 123 -13.90 -7.57 4.18
CA ASP A 123 -14.00 -8.41 5.38
C ASP A 123 -15.42 -8.36 5.99
N PHE A 124 -16.05 -7.19 5.96
CA PHE A 124 -17.43 -7.03 6.40
C PHE A 124 -18.41 -7.79 5.48
N GLU A 125 -18.26 -7.64 4.15
CA GLU A 125 -19.10 -8.39 3.19
C GLU A 125 -18.92 -9.89 3.36
N LEU A 126 -17.70 -10.39 3.57
CA LEU A 126 -17.41 -11.81 3.75
C LEU A 126 -18.17 -12.42 4.94
N LYS A 127 -18.26 -11.66 6.04
CA LYS A 127 -19.02 -12.11 7.24
C LYS A 127 -20.52 -12.24 6.99
N ASN A 128 -21.05 -11.47 6.03
CA ASN A 128 -22.49 -11.37 5.74
C ASN A 128 -22.87 -11.98 4.39
N ALA A 129 -21.90 -12.53 3.65
CA ALA A 129 -22.09 -13.06 2.31
C ALA A 129 -22.96 -14.33 2.31
N ALA A 130 -23.72 -14.50 1.23
CA ALA A 130 -24.48 -15.71 1.01
C ALA A 130 -23.58 -16.86 0.56
N ASP A 131 -23.84 -18.09 1.03
CA ASP A 131 -23.11 -19.28 0.59
C ASP A 131 -23.44 -19.68 -0.87
N ALA A 132 -24.62 -19.29 -1.37
CA ALA A 132 -25.03 -19.58 -2.74
C ALA A 132 -24.36 -18.62 -3.74
N GLU A 133 -23.79 -19.15 -4.81
CA GLU A 133 -23.30 -18.37 -5.94
C GLU A 133 -24.46 -17.69 -6.68
N HIS A 134 -24.23 -16.47 -7.14
CA HIS A 134 -25.18 -15.74 -7.96
C HIS A 134 -24.79 -15.81 -9.45
N ASP A 135 -25.79 -15.74 -10.32
CA ASP A 135 -25.56 -15.61 -11.74
C ASP A 135 -24.74 -14.34 -12.03
N GLY A 136 -23.59 -14.50 -12.69
CA GLY A 136 -22.69 -13.40 -13.02
C GLY A 136 -21.46 -13.22 -12.11
N ASP A 137 -21.42 -13.82 -10.92
CA ASP A 137 -20.28 -13.71 -9.99
C ASP A 137 -18.95 -14.11 -10.65
N LYS A 138 -18.97 -15.22 -11.39
CA LYS A 138 -17.80 -15.69 -12.14
C LYS A 138 -17.32 -14.67 -13.16
N ALA A 139 -18.23 -14.01 -13.87
CA ALA A 139 -17.85 -12.99 -14.86
C ALA A 139 -17.21 -11.76 -14.20
N ILE A 140 -17.66 -11.38 -12.98
CA ILE A 140 -17.05 -10.29 -12.21
C ILE A 140 -15.64 -10.68 -11.74
N ILE A 141 -15.50 -11.89 -11.18
CA ILE A 141 -14.19 -12.42 -10.73
C ILE A 141 -13.21 -12.49 -11.90
N ASP A 142 -13.64 -13.08 -13.03
CA ASP A 142 -12.82 -13.14 -14.24
C ASP A 142 -12.46 -11.74 -14.77
N GLY A 143 -13.36 -10.78 -14.59
CA GLY A 143 -13.14 -9.37 -14.93
C GLY A 143 -12.04 -8.69 -14.12
N PHE A 144 -11.69 -9.18 -12.92
CA PHE A 144 -10.57 -8.64 -12.14
C PHE A 144 -9.21 -8.95 -12.76
N ASN A 145 -9.09 -9.98 -13.62
CA ASN A 145 -7.84 -10.32 -14.28
C ASN A 145 -7.28 -9.18 -15.14
N LYS A 146 -8.13 -8.31 -15.69
CA LYS A 146 -7.67 -7.13 -16.43
C LYS A 146 -6.77 -6.21 -15.60
N TYR A 147 -7.06 -6.05 -14.31
CA TYR A 147 -6.26 -5.21 -13.39
C TYR A 147 -4.94 -5.88 -13.04
N ARG A 148 -4.95 -7.22 -12.92
CA ARG A 148 -3.72 -8.00 -12.75
C ARG A 148 -2.81 -7.88 -13.99
N GLU A 149 -3.37 -7.96 -15.18
CA GLU A 149 -2.62 -7.79 -16.44
C GLU A 149 -2.07 -6.37 -16.57
N GLN A 150 -2.85 -5.35 -16.23
CA GLN A 150 -2.39 -3.95 -16.20
C GLN A 150 -1.25 -3.77 -15.19
N PHE A 151 -1.39 -4.33 -13.98
CA PHE A 151 -0.37 -4.30 -12.95
C PHE A 151 0.94 -4.95 -13.43
N ILE A 152 0.86 -6.16 -13.99
CA ILE A 152 2.02 -6.88 -14.53
C ILE A 152 2.67 -6.07 -15.65
N SER A 153 1.88 -5.56 -16.60
CA SER A 153 2.40 -4.75 -17.69
C SER A 153 3.14 -3.50 -17.22
N ALA A 154 2.63 -2.84 -16.16
CA ALA A 154 3.27 -1.69 -15.55
C ALA A 154 4.59 -2.08 -14.84
N MET A 155 4.59 -3.20 -14.12
CA MET A 155 5.79 -3.68 -13.43
C MET A 155 6.87 -4.19 -14.42
N ASP A 156 6.48 -4.75 -15.54
CA ASP A 156 7.37 -5.18 -16.63
C ASP A 156 7.95 -3.99 -17.40
N ASP A 157 7.29 -2.82 -17.35
CA ASP A 157 7.80 -1.57 -17.92
C ASP A 157 8.68 -0.81 -16.92
N ASP A 158 9.87 -1.38 -16.69
CA ASP A 158 10.91 -0.79 -15.84
C ASP A 158 10.41 -0.44 -14.42
N LEU A 159 9.68 -1.38 -13.81
CA LEU A 159 9.14 -1.24 -12.45
C LEU A 159 8.31 0.05 -12.27
N ASN A 160 7.39 0.33 -13.19
CA ASN A 160 6.50 1.47 -13.13
C ASN A 160 5.44 1.28 -12.03
N THR A 161 5.88 1.44 -10.79
CA THR A 161 5.02 1.28 -9.60
C THR A 161 3.88 2.30 -9.54
N ALA A 162 4.03 3.46 -10.17
CA ALA A 162 2.97 4.48 -10.22
C ALA A 162 1.75 3.96 -11.00
N ASP A 163 1.94 3.38 -12.18
CA ASP A 163 0.85 2.79 -12.98
C ASP A 163 0.35 1.48 -12.35
N ALA A 164 1.23 0.71 -11.72
CA ALA A 164 0.82 -0.45 -10.94
C ALA A 164 -0.14 -0.07 -9.78
N ILE A 165 0.14 1.02 -9.06
CA ILE A 165 -0.77 1.56 -8.04
C ILE A 165 -2.08 2.05 -8.66
N ALA A 166 -2.04 2.68 -9.84
CA ALA A 166 -3.24 3.11 -10.54
C ALA A 166 -4.16 1.93 -10.85
N SER A 167 -3.62 0.78 -11.30
CA SER A 167 -4.41 -0.43 -11.56
C SER A 167 -5.07 -0.98 -10.29
N ILE A 168 -4.41 -0.88 -9.13
CA ILE A 168 -5.00 -1.25 -7.83
C ILE A 168 -6.20 -0.33 -7.50
N PHE A 169 -6.09 0.99 -7.73
CA PHE A 169 -7.22 1.90 -7.49
C PHE A 169 -8.37 1.70 -8.48
N GLU A 170 -8.10 1.24 -9.69
CA GLU A 170 -9.16 0.83 -10.62
C GLU A 170 -9.88 -0.43 -10.13
N LEU A 171 -9.13 -1.43 -9.64
CA LEU A 171 -9.69 -2.60 -8.97
C LEU A 171 -10.56 -2.20 -7.76
N VAL A 172 -10.08 -1.31 -6.89
CA VAL A 172 -10.83 -0.78 -5.74
C VAL A 172 -12.16 -0.15 -6.18
N ARG A 173 -12.14 0.62 -7.28
CA ARG A 173 -13.38 1.22 -7.83
C ARG A 173 -14.35 0.15 -8.30
N ASP A 174 -13.86 -0.88 -8.97
CA ASP A 174 -14.67 -1.99 -9.47
C ASP A 174 -15.27 -2.80 -8.30
N ILE A 175 -14.48 -3.14 -7.29
CA ILE A 175 -14.93 -3.79 -6.06
C ILE A 175 -16.03 -2.98 -5.38
N ASN A 176 -15.84 -1.67 -5.19
CA ASN A 176 -16.84 -0.80 -4.57
C ASN A 176 -18.14 -0.70 -5.39
N THR A 177 -18.04 -0.88 -6.70
CA THR A 177 -19.22 -0.79 -7.59
C THR A 177 -19.99 -2.09 -7.64
N ASN A 178 -19.31 -3.24 -7.71
CA ASN A 178 -19.90 -4.51 -8.03
C ASN A 178 -20.00 -5.51 -6.87
N VAL A 179 -19.25 -5.27 -5.77
CA VAL A 179 -19.19 -6.19 -4.62
C VAL A 179 -19.77 -5.54 -3.35
N VAL A 180 -19.24 -4.39 -2.96
CA VAL A 180 -19.61 -3.74 -1.68
C VAL A 180 -21.06 -3.26 -1.71
N GLY A 181 -21.84 -3.67 -0.70
CA GLY A 181 -23.26 -3.29 -0.56
C GLY A 181 -24.21 -3.94 -1.57
N LYS A 182 -23.76 -4.98 -2.29
CA LYS A 182 -24.57 -5.69 -3.30
C LYS A 182 -25.09 -7.05 -2.85
N THR A 183 -24.97 -7.37 -1.55
CA THR A 183 -25.27 -8.73 -1.04
C THR A 183 -24.54 -9.83 -1.83
N PRO A 184 -23.21 -9.74 -1.94
CA PRO A 184 -22.43 -10.63 -2.80
C PRO A 184 -22.47 -12.07 -2.29
N SER A 185 -22.18 -13.04 -3.16
CA SER A 185 -21.85 -14.39 -2.73
C SER A 185 -20.47 -14.43 -2.05
N LYS A 186 -20.26 -15.45 -1.23
CA LYS A 186 -18.97 -15.68 -0.57
C LYS A 186 -17.84 -15.86 -1.58
N ALA A 187 -18.09 -16.61 -2.66
CA ALA A 187 -17.11 -16.83 -3.73
C ALA A 187 -16.67 -15.53 -4.40
N LEU A 188 -17.60 -14.59 -4.65
CA LEU A 188 -17.29 -13.29 -5.23
C LEU A 188 -16.41 -12.45 -4.29
N VAL A 189 -16.74 -12.42 -3.00
CA VAL A 189 -15.96 -11.66 -2.01
C VAL A 189 -14.56 -12.26 -1.85
N GLU A 190 -14.44 -13.59 -1.74
CA GLU A 190 -13.15 -14.28 -1.65
C GLU A 190 -12.29 -14.03 -2.89
N GLY A 191 -12.86 -14.04 -4.08
CA GLY A 191 -12.18 -13.68 -5.33
C GLY A 191 -11.67 -12.24 -5.35
N ALA A 192 -12.48 -11.29 -4.88
CA ALA A 192 -12.09 -9.89 -4.75
C ALA A 192 -10.95 -9.69 -3.73
N ILE A 193 -11.04 -10.36 -2.57
CA ILE A 193 -9.99 -10.36 -1.54
C ILE A 193 -8.68 -10.91 -2.10
N ALA A 194 -8.73 -12.06 -2.76
CA ALA A 194 -7.53 -12.71 -3.31
C ALA A 194 -6.81 -11.80 -4.30
N MET A 195 -7.55 -11.16 -5.22
CA MET A 195 -6.97 -10.24 -6.20
C MET A 195 -6.40 -8.99 -5.52
N PHE A 196 -7.13 -8.39 -4.59
CA PHE A 196 -6.69 -7.21 -3.85
C PHE A 196 -5.40 -7.49 -3.05
N ASP A 197 -5.39 -8.58 -2.27
CA ASP A 197 -4.26 -8.96 -1.41
C ASP A 197 -3.03 -9.37 -2.27
N GLU A 198 -3.22 -10.00 -3.44
CA GLU A 198 -2.14 -10.30 -4.39
C GLU A 198 -1.45 -9.00 -4.84
N LEU A 199 -2.20 -8.05 -5.39
CA LEU A 199 -1.61 -6.84 -5.98
C LEU A 199 -1.00 -5.91 -4.92
N THR A 200 -1.69 -5.69 -3.79
CA THR A 200 -1.17 -4.86 -2.70
C THR A 200 0.04 -5.52 -2.03
N GLY A 201 0.05 -6.84 -1.93
CA GLY A 201 1.13 -7.62 -1.33
C GLY A 201 2.44 -7.51 -2.09
N VAL A 202 2.43 -7.49 -3.43
CA VAL A 202 3.65 -7.28 -4.25
C VAL A 202 4.31 -5.95 -3.91
N LEU A 203 3.54 -4.88 -3.72
CA LEU A 203 4.05 -3.56 -3.36
C LEU A 203 4.34 -3.41 -1.85
N GLY A 204 3.95 -4.39 -1.04
CA GLY A 204 4.06 -4.35 0.42
C GLY A 204 3.21 -3.25 1.03
N LEU A 205 1.98 -3.10 0.53
CA LEU A 205 0.96 -2.19 1.05
C LEU A 205 -0.12 -2.96 1.82
N VAL A 206 -0.87 -2.25 2.67
CA VAL A 206 -1.98 -2.81 3.48
C VAL A 206 -1.51 -3.96 4.38
N TYR A 207 -0.26 -3.93 4.83
CA TYR A 207 0.31 -4.97 5.69
C TYR A 207 0.04 -4.73 7.19
N ASN A 208 -0.29 -3.50 7.58
CA ASN A 208 -0.50 -3.13 8.99
C ASN A 208 -1.99 -3.20 9.36
N ARG A 209 -2.67 -4.26 8.87
CA ARG A 209 -4.06 -4.49 9.25
C ARG A 209 -4.13 -4.90 10.71
N LYS A 210 -4.74 -4.06 11.52
CA LYS A 210 -5.14 -4.46 12.85
C LYS A 210 -6.31 -5.42 12.69
N THR A 211 -6.15 -6.68 12.99
CA THR A 211 -7.27 -7.55 13.34
C THR A 211 -7.82 -7.00 14.65
N GLU A 212 -8.63 -5.96 14.56
CA GLU A 212 -9.32 -5.46 15.72
C GLU A 212 -10.39 -6.50 16.09
N THR A 213 -10.03 -7.41 16.97
CA THR A 213 -11.03 -8.03 17.83
C THR A 213 -11.59 -6.88 18.64
N LEU A 214 -12.86 -6.54 18.41
CA LEU A 214 -13.58 -5.63 19.30
C LEU A 214 -13.41 -6.16 20.72
N ASP A 215 -13.06 -5.27 21.65
CA ASP A 215 -13.26 -5.57 23.05
C ASP A 215 -14.74 -5.99 23.21
N SER A 216 -14.98 -7.06 23.95
CA SER A 216 -16.32 -7.61 24.17
C SER A 216 -17.33 -6.54 24.59
N ASP A 217 -16.84 -5.48 25.23
CA ASP A 217 -17.63 -4.35 25.69
C ASP A 217 -18.10 -3.45 24.55
N VAL A 218 -17.28 -3.30 23.49
CA VAL A 218 -17.66 -2.52 22.30
C VAL A 218 -18.64 -3.29 21.45
N GLU A 219 -18.47 -4.61 21.29
CA GLU A 219 -19.46 -5.46 20.62
C GLU A 219 -20.83 -5.38 21.32
N ALA A 220 -20.82 -5.48 22.64
CA ALA A 220 -22.04 -5.36 23.45
C ALA A 220 -22.74 -3.99 23.27
N LEU A 221 -21.97 -2.90 23.16
CA LEU A 221 -22.50 -1.56 22.91
C LEU A 221 -23.10 -1.43 21.52
N ILE A 222 -22.47 -1.99 20.49
CA ILE A 222 -22.99 -1.98 19.10
C ILE A 222 -24.30 -2.78 19.03
N GLU A 223 -24.35 -3.93 19.70
CA GLU A 223 -25.56 -4.75 19.78
C GLU A 223 -26.68 -4.04 20.54
N ALA A 224 -26.36 -3.44 21.70
CA ALA A 224 -27.31 -2.66 22.50
C ALA A 224 -27.92 -1.49 21.69
N ARG A 225 -27.07 -0.75 20.94
CA ARG A 225 -27.56 0.32 20.05
C ARG A 225 -28.47 -0.23 18.96
N THR A 226 -28.12 -1.35 18.37
CA THR A 226 -28.92 -1.98 17.31
C THR A 226 -30.29 -2.40 17.84
N ASN A 227 -30.35 -2.94 19.07
CA ASN A 227 -31.60 -3.33 19.73
C ASN A 227 -32.42 -2.09 20.11
N ALA A 228 -31.82 -1.05 20.68
CA ALA A 228 -32.49 0.21 20.97
C ALA A 228 -33.16 0.83 19.71
N ARG A 229 -32.49 0.76 18.55
CA ARG A 229 -33.10 1.22 17.28
C ARG A 229 -34.27 0.36 16.82
N LYS A 230 -34.20 -0.98 16.97
CA LYS A 230 -35.33 -1.90 16.66
C LYS A 230 -36.52 -1.59 17.53
N GLU A 231 -36.31 -1.23 18.80
CA GLU A 231 -37.35 -0.84 19.77
C GLU A 231 -37.81 0.61 19.61
N LYS A 232 -37.24 1.36 18.66
CA LYS A 232 -37.50 2.79 18.42
C LYS A 232 -37.11 3.69 19.60
N ASN A 233 -36.21 3.23 20.48
CA ASN A 233 -35.64 4.02 21.57
C ASN A 233 -34.47 4.85 21.06
N TRP A 234 -34.81 5.94 20.37
CA TRP A 234 -33.82 6.80 19.70
C TRP A 234 -32.87 7.47 20.69
N ALA A 235 -33.37 7.85 21.87
CA ALA A 235 -32.56 8.52 22.87
C ALA A 235 -31.43 7.62 23.38
N GLU A 236 -31.70 6.33 23.61
CA GLU A 236 -30.69 5.38 24.05
C GLU A 236 -29.73 5.02 22.91
N ALA A 237 -30.23 4.89 21.67
CA ALA A 237 -29.40 4.64 20.51
C ALA A 237 -28.38 5.78 20.25
N ASP A 238 -28.82 7.04 20.42
CA ASP A 238 -27.94 8.21 20.27
C ASP A 238 -26.93 8.30 21.43
N ARG A 239 -27.34 8.03 22.66
CA ARG A 239 -26.42 7.97 23.81
C ARG A 239 -25.29 6.96 23.59
N ILE A 240 -25.62 5.75 23.14
CA ILE A 240 -24.62 4.71 22.88
C ILE A 240 -23.72 5.10 21.71
N ARG A 241 -24.25 5.74 20.67
CA ARG A 241 -23.45 6.22 19.54
C ARG A 241 -22.42 7.25 20.00
N ASP A 242 -22.82 8.19 20.85
CA ASP A 242 -21.94 9.24 21.38
C ASP A 242 -20.88 8.63 22.32
N GLN A 243 -21.24 7.65 23.12
CA GLN A 243 -20.28 6.90 23.96
C GLN A 243 -19.24 6.15 23.09
N LEU A 244 -19.65 5.49 22.02
CA LEU A 244 -18.74 4.83 21.09
C LEU A 244 -17.83 5.83 20.38
N LYS A 245 -18.34 7.00 20.01
CA LYS A 245 -17.56 8.08 19.43
C LYS A 245 -16.50 8.63 20.40
N GLU A 246 -16.83 8.78 21.69
CA GLU A 246 -15.84 9.15 22.73
C GLU A 246 -14.74 8.08 22.89
N MET A 247 -15.02 6.82 22.57
CA MET A 247 -14.04 5.73 22.52
C MET A 247 -13.27 5.67 21.19
N GLY A 248 -13.46 6.66 20.28
CA GLY A 248 -12.84 6.71 18.96
C GLY A 248 -13.43 5.69 17.97
N ILE A 249 -14.71 5.30 18.18
CA ILE A 249 -15.38 4.33 17.30
C ILE A 249 -16.51 5.04 16.55
N VAL A 250 -16.41 5.04 15.24
CA VAL A 250 -17.42 5.60 14.33
C VAL A 250 -18.23 4.47 13.73
N LEU A 251 -19.57 4.62 13.79
CA LEU A 251 -20.52 3.64 13.26
C LEU A 251 -21.14 4.12 11.96
N GLU A 252 -21.23 3.23 11.00
CA GLU A 252 -21.94 3.42 9.74
C GLU A 252 -23.05 2.37 9.62
N ASP A 253 -24.31 2.85 9.51
CA ASP A 253 -25.46 1.97 9.34
C ASP A 253 -25.58 1.56 7.86
N THR A 254 -25.51 0.28 7.58
CA THR A 254 -25.73 -0.29 6.24
C THR A 254 -26.98 -1.16 6.20
N ALA A 255 -27.44 -1.48 4.99
CA ALA A 255 -28.58 -2.39 4.82
C ALA A 255 -28.31 -3.81 5.37
N GLN A 256 -27.05 -4.19 5.51
CA GLN A 256 -26.58 -5.51 5.96
C GLN A 256 -26.21 -5.54 7.44
N GLY A 257 -26.18 -4.38 8.12
CA GLY A 257 -25.79 -4.27 9.53
C GLY A 257 -25.03 -3.00 9.83
N VAL A 258 -24.42 -2.94 11.01
CA VAL A 258 -23.63 -1.80 11.45
C VAL A 258 -22.17 -2.08 11.13
N LYS A 259 -21.57 -1.25 10.29
CA LYS A 259 -20.13 -1.19 10.05
C LYS A 259 -19.50 -0.19 11.02
N TRP A 260 -18.29 -0.44 11.45
CA TRP A 260 -17.59 0.45 12.37
C TRP A 260 -16.09 0.57 11.98
N HIS A 261 -15.48 1.66 12.38
CA HIS A 261 -14.04 1.86 12.28
C HIS A 261 -13.57 2.75 13.46
N ARG A 262 -12.29 2.70 13.79
CA ARG A 262 -11.67 3.63 14.76
C ARG A 262 -11.12 4.86 14.03
N GLU A 263 -11.38 6.04 14.62
CA GLU A 263 -10.71 7.30 14.19
C GLU A 263 -9.25 7.35 14.62
#